data_cfcdbcbdda079d63bf90c3ef16faf5a1
#
_entry.id   cfcdbcbdda079d63bf90c3ef16faf5a1
#
_cell.length_a   1.000
_cell.length_b   1.000
_cell.length_c   1.000
_cell.angle_alpha   90.00
_cell.angle_beta   90.00
_cell.angle_gamma   90.00
#
_symmetry.space_group_name_H-M   'P 1'
#
loop_
_entity.id
_entity.type
_entity.pdbx_description
1 polymer ?
#
loop_
_entity_poly.entity_id
_entity_poly.type
_entity_poly.pdbx_seq_one_letter_code
_entity_poly.pdbx_strand_id
1 'polypeptide(L)'
;MSIVNISAYKFISLDDLPALREQLLARCEALALKGTILLAPEGINLFLAGTREQIDGFMPQLHGDARFADIVPKESPSDSVPFGRMRVRIKREIITMRRPAIRPESGRAPAVDAATLRRWLERGHDDDGREVVLLDTRNDYETDLGKFAQAVDYRLASFTEFPATIAADRARYDGKTIVSYCTGGIRCEKAALHMQSLGMQHVYQLDGGILRYLEQTDAAHWQGECFVFDGRGTVNSNLLPLPRGERAGVRGHACDEVASEQASIDSSASTCPSPQSSPHRGEKAKATSALLNMVGT
;
A
#
# COMPACT_ATOMS: atom_id res chain seq x y z
N MET A 1 16.68 6.23 -24.70
CA MET A 1 15.69 7.16 -24.09
C MET A 1 15.56 6.75 -22.63
N SER A 2 15.67 7.69 -21.71
CA SER A 2 15.47 7.41 -20.29
C SER A 2 13.99 7.20 -20.01
N ILE A 3 13.64 6.13 -19.31
CA ILE A 3 12.30 5.87 -18.83
C ILE A 3 12.11 6.56 -17.48
N VAL A 4 10.97 7.20 -17.32
CA VAL A 4 10.53 7.79 -16.05
C VAL A 4 9.55 6.85 -15.38
N ASN A 5 9.84 6.48 -14.15
CA ASN A 5 8.95 5.72 -13.29
C ASN A 5 8.34 6.66 -12.27
N ILE A 6 7.02 6.66 -12.16
CA ILE A 6 6.31 7.46 -11.17
C ILE A 6 5.59 6.58 -10.16
N SER A 7 5.55 7.04 -8.91
CA SER A 7 4.71 6.49 -7.88
C SER A 7 3.97 7.60 -7.14
N ALA A 8 2.66 7.43 -6.97
CA ALA A 8 1.84 8.38 -6.23
C ALA A 8 0.65 7.67 -5.60
N TYR A 9 0.11 8.26 -4.55
CA TYR A 9 -1.15 7.83 -3.96
C TYR A 9 -1.91 9.03 -3.40
N LYS A 10 -3.22 8.84 -3.25
CA LYS A 10 -4.06 9.78 -2.51
C LYS A 10 -5.20 9.03 -1.84
N PHE A 11 -5.37 9.28 -0.54
CA PHE A 11 -6.58 8.90 0.17
C PHE A 11 -7.65 9.95 -0.06
N ILE A 12 -8.75 9.54 -0.67
CA ILE A 12 -9.91 10.37 -0.98
C ILE A 12 -11.10 9.45 -1.27
N SER A 13 -12.30 9.82 -0.83
CA SER A 13 -13.50 9.02 -1.10
C SER A 13 -13.82 8.96 -2.59
N LEU A 14 -13.96 7.75 -3.12
CA LEU A 14 -14.28 7.45 -4.52
C LEU A 14 -15.51 6.54 -4.57
N ASP A 15 -16.54 6.94 -5.32
CA ASP A 15 -17.80 6.22 -5.47
C ASP A 15 -18.06 5.73 -6.91
N ASP A 16 -17.32 6.25 -7.88
CA ASP A 16 -17.46 5.99 -9.32
C ASP A 16 -16.40 5.00 -9.86
N LEU A 17 -15.93 4.08 -9.04
CA LEU A 17 -14.78 3.20 -9.32
C LEU A 17 -14.80 2.49 -10.68
N PRO A 18 -15.92 1.91 -11.17
CA PRO A 18 -15.95 1.26 -12.48
C PRO A 18 -15.66 2.24 -13.63
N ALA A 19 -16.32 3.41 -13.64
CA ALA A 19 -16.15 4.42 -14.67
C ALA A 19 -14.73 5.02 -14.63
N LEU A 20 -14.22 5.34 -13.44
CA LEU A 20 -12.87 5.84 -13.25
C LEU A 20 -11.81 4.83 -13.70
N ARG A 21 -12.03 3.53 -13.43
CA ARG A 21 -11.16 2.44 -13.90
C ARG A 21 -11.05 2.43 -15.41
N GLU A 22 -12.19 2.45 -16.13
CA GLU A 22 -12.22 2.42 -17.59
C GLU A 22 -11.54 3.66 -18.18
N GLN A 23 -11.82 4.84 -17.61
CA GLN A 23 -11.23 6.09 -18.04
C GLN A 23 -9.71 6.10 -17.89
N LEU A 24 -9.19 5.69 -16.71
CA LEU A 24 -7.74 5.66 -16.45
C LEU A 24 -7.04 4.60 -17.31
N LEU A 25 -7.66 3.43 -17.52
CA LEU A 25 -7.10 2.39 -18.38
C LEU A 25 -6.97 2.90 -19.81
N ALA A 26 -8.03 3.45 -20.39
CA ALA A 26 -8.03 3.98 -21.75
C ALA A 26 -6.98 5.09 -21.95
N ARG A 27 -6.84 6.01 -20.96
CA ARG A 27 -5.82 7.07 -21.00
C ARG A 27 -4.39 6.49 -20.98
N CYS A 28 -4.12 5.55 -20.09
CA CYS A 28 -2.81 4.91 -20.00
C CYS A 28 -2.46 4.14 -21.28
N GLU A 29 -3.43 3.41 -21.86
CA GLU A 29 -3.24 2.66 -23.11
C GLU A 29 -3.00 3.59 -24.30
N ALA A 30 -3.75 4.69 -24.41
CA ALA A 30 -3.56 5.70 -25.48
C ALA A 30 -2.16 6.34 -25.43
N LEU A 31 -1.58 6.47 -24.23
CA LEU A 31 -0.21 6.98 -24.01
C LEU A 31 0.85 5.87 -23.99
N ALA A 32 0.49 4.62 -24.26
CA ALA A 32 1.37 3.46 -24.18
C ALA A 32 2.12 3.31 -22.83
N LEU A 33 1.55 3.83 -21.74
CA LEU A 33 2.08 3.67 -20.38
C LEU A 33 1.93 2.22 -19.91
N LYS A 34 2.86 1.79 -19.07
CA LYS A 34 2.76 0.52 -18.37
C LYS A 34 2.84 0.72 -16.87
N GLY A 35 2.23 -0.20 -16.12
CA GLY A 35 2.22 -0.10 -14.67
C GLY A 35 0.96 -0.65 -14.02
N THR A 36 0.72 -0.22 -12.79
CA THR A 36 -0.47 -0.62 -12.03
C THR A 36 -1.10 0.60 -11.35
N ILE A 37 -2.40 0.73 -11.50
CA ILE A 37 -3.23 1.65 -10.72
C ILE A 37 -4.19 0.81 -9.89
N LEU A 38 -4.19 1.04 -8.58
CA LEU A 38 -5.16 0.48 -7.64
C LEU A 38 -6.18 1.56 -7.27
N LEU A 39 -7.44 1.24 -7.38
CA LEU A 39 -8.58 2.06 -6.99
C LEU A 39 -9.33 1.35 -5.87
N ALA A 40 -9.75 2.11 -4.86
CA ALA A 40 -10.62 1.62 -3.80
C ALA A 40 -11.55 2.74 -3.35
N PRO A 41 -12.62 2.46 -2.58
CA PRO A 41 -13.47 3.52 -2.02
C PRO A 41 -12.71 4.57 -1.21
N GLU A 42 -11.52 4.23 -0.70
CA GLU A 42 -10.65 5.09 0.10
C GLU A 42 -9.60 5.87 -0.71
N GLY A 43 -9.47 5.63 -2.04
CA GLY A 43 -8.50 6.38 -2.84
C GLY A 43 -7.89 5.68 -4.03
N ILE A 44 -6.73 6.22 -4.45
CA ILE A 44 -5.92 5.77 -5.59
C ILE A 44 -4.47 5.52 -5.16
N ASN A 45 -3.84 4.48 -5.74
CA ASN A 45 -2.41 4.22 -5.61
C ASN A 45 -1.89 3.79 -6.99
N LEU A 46 -0.88 4.48 -7.51
CA LEU A 46 -0.39 4.27 -8.87
C LEU A 46 1.13 4.12 -8.93
N PHE A 47 1.56 3.21 -9.81
CA PHE A 47 2.94 3.01 -10.23
C PHE A 47 2.92 2.89 -11.75
N LEU A 48 3.51 3.87 -12.45
CA LEU A 48 3.50 3.93 -13.91
C LEU A 48 4.91 4.19 -14.43
N ALA A 49 5.18 3.71 -15.64
CA ALA A 49 6.43 3.94 -16.33
C ALA A 49 6.20 4.22 -17.81
N GLY A 50 6.99 5.15 -18.35
CA GLY A 50 6.97 5.56 -19.75
C GLY A 50 8.06 6.55 -20.07
N THR A 51 8.08 7.07 -21.28
CA THR A 51 8.93 8.22 -21.65
C THR A 51 8.50 9.48 -20.92
N ARG A 52 9.34 10.50 -20.90
CA ARG A 52 8.97 11.82 -20.34
C ARG A 52 7.69 12.36 -20.95
N GLU A 53 7.57 12.31 -22.29
CA GLU A 53 6.38 12.81 -22.99
C GLU A 53 5.11 12.04 -22.60
N GLN A 54 5.21 10.72 -22.38
CA GLN A 54 4.06 9.91 -21.98
C GLN A 54 3.60 10.27 -20.57
N ILE A 55 4.52 10.43 -19.63
CA ILE A 55 4.22 10.85 -18.24
C ILE A 55 3.66 12.28 -18.23
N ASP A 56 4.29 13.20 -18.94
CA ASP A 56 3.86 14.61 -19.02
C ASP A 56 2.50 14.76 -19.75
N GLY A 57 2.15 13.80 -20.62
CA GLY A 57 0.81 13.71 -21.22
C GLY A 57 -0.24 13.13 -20.26
N PHE A 58 0.14 12.26 -19.33
CA PHE A 58 -0.77 11.62 -18.39
C PHE A 58 -1.13 12.53 -17.20
N MET A 59 -0.14 13.19 -16.58
CA MET A 59 -0.34 13.95 -15.34
C MET A 59 -1.37 15.08 -15.46
N PRO A 60 -1.36 15.93 -16.51
CA PRO A 60 -2.40 16.94 -16.68
C PRO A 60 -3.81 16.35 -16.84
N GLN A 61 -3.93 15.18 -17.48
CA GLN A 61 -5.21 14.50 -17.60
C GLN A 61 -5.71 13.94 -16.26
N LEU A 62 -4.79 13.45 -15.41
CA LEU A 62 -5.13 13.05 -14.05
C LEU A 62 -5.56 14.25 -13.21
N HIS A 63 -4.81 15.36 -13.27
CA HIS A 63 -5.08 16.59 -12.55
C HIS A 63 -6.35 17.31 -13.02
N GLY A 64 -6.84 17.01 -14.22
CA GLY A 64 -8.14 17.50 -14.71
C GLY A 64 -9.33 17.01 -13.88
N ASP A 65 -9.18 15.93 -13.13
CA ASP A 65 -10.12 15.54 -12.09
C ASP A 65 -9.73 16.26 -10.78
N ALA A 66 -10.63 17.12 -10.27
CA ALA A 66 -10.38 17.92 -9.07
C ALA A 66 -9.98 17.08 -7.84
N ARG A 67 -10.43 15.81 -7.81
CA ARG A 67 -10.05 14.86 -6.74
C ARG A 67 -8.54 14.56 -6.72
N PHE A 68 -7.87 14.69 -7.85
CA PHE A 68 -6.45 14.33 -8.03
C PHE A 68 -5.55 15.51 -8.39
N ALA A 69 -6.08 16.74 -8.37
CA ALA A 69 -5.38 17.95 -8.82
C ALA A 69 -4.07 18.24 -8.04
N ASP A 70 -3.98 17.80 -6.81
CA ASP A 70 -2.82 18.00 -5.91
C ASP A 70 -1.87 16.79 -5.82
N ILE A 71 -2.08 15.75 -6.60
CA ILE A 71 -1.18 14.60 -6.62
C ILE A 71 0.17 15.01 -7.22
N VAL A 72 1.23 14.87 -6.41
CA VAL A 72 2.61 15.06 -6.83
C VAL A 72 3.30 13.69 -6.88
N PRO A 73 3.66 13.19 -8.06
CA PRO A 73 4.34 11.91 -8.16
C PRO A 73 5.79 11.99 -7.68
N LYS A 74 6.28 10.88 -7.14
CA LYS A 74 7.71 10.63 -6.93
C LYS A 74 8.26 10.02 -8.21
N GLU A 75 9.38 10.53 -8.70
CA GLU A 75 9.98 10.10 -9.94
C GLU A 75 11.31 9.38 -9.71
N SER A 76 11.61 8.42 -10.56
CA SER A 76 12.91 7.78 -10.61
C SER A 76 13.21 7.28 -12.03
N PRO A 77 14.45 7.35 -12.52
CA PRO A 77 14.80 6.90 -13.86
C PRO A 77 15.02 5.39 -13.93
N SER A 78 14.92 4.85 -15.16
CA SER A 78 15.41 3.52 -15.50
C SER A 78 15.75 3.41 -16.98
N ASP A 79 16.57 2.42 -17.37
CA ASP A 79 16.98 2.20 -18.76
C ASP A 79 15.89 1.54 -19.61
N SER A 80 14.93 0.90 -18.95
CA SER A 80 13.83 0.19 -19.61
C SER A 80 12.57 0.25 -18.74
N VAL A 81 11.40 0.08 -19.39
CA VAL A 81 10.11 0.04 -18.69
C VAL A 81 10.05 -1.21 -17.80
N PRO A 82 9.92 -1.06 -16.46
CA PRO A 82 9.98 -2.19 -15.51
C PRO A 82 8.63 -2.90 -15.31
N PHE A 83 7.68 -2.71 -16.22
CA PHE A 83 6.37 -3.33 -16.19
C PHE A 83 6.07 -4.05 -17.50
N GLY A 84 5.53 -5.28 -17.43
CA GLY A 84 5.13 -6.05 -18.61
C GLY A 84 3.89 -5.49 -19.31
N ARG A 85 2.91 -4.98 -18.55
CA ARG A 85 1.61 -4.50 -19.05
C ARG A 85 1.01 -3.39 -18.19
N MET A 86 -0.03 -2.72 -18.71
CA MET A 86 -0.89 -1.81 -17.93
C MET A 86 -1.96 -2.60 -17.17
N ARG A 87 -2.24 -2.21 -15.93
CA ARG A 87 -3.32 -2.77 -15.09
C ARG A 87 -4.01 -1.64 -14.31
N VAL A 88 -5.33 -1.59 -14.35
CA VAL A 88 -6.14 -0.79 -13.42
C VAL A 88 -7.07 -1.74 -12.68
N ARG A 89 -6.97 -1.79 -11.35
CA ARG A 89 -7.69 -2.74 -10.50
C ARG A 89 -8.50 -2.03 -9.43
N ILE A 90 -9.72 -2.49 -9.22
CA ILE A 90 -10.54 -2.09 -8.09
C ILE A 90 -10.27 -3.07 -6.94
N LYS A 91 -9.98 -2.54 -5.76
CA LYS A 91 -9.71 -3.27 -4.53
C LYS A 91 -10.59 -2.76 -3.40
N ARG A 92 -10.59 -3.45 -2.25
CA ARG A 92 -11.27 -2.97 -1.04
C ARG A 92 -10.49 -1.84 -0.37
N GLU A 93 -9.18 -1.89 -0.44
CA GLU A 93 -8.22 -0.94 0.12
C GLU A 93 -7.09 -0.70 -0.89
N ILE A 94 -6.58 0.53 -0.98
CA ILE A 94 -5.38 0.83 -1.81
C ILE A 94 -4.09 0.36 -1.15
N ILE A 95 -4.13 0.15 0.15
CA ILE A 95 -3.11 -0.53 0.95
C ILE A 95 -3.81 -1.32 2.07
N THR A 96 -3.64 -2.63 2.08
CA THR A 96 -4.45 -3.52 2.92
C THR A 96 -3.95 -3.51 4.37
N MET A 97 -4.80 -3.05 5.29
CA MET A 97 -4.56 -3.08 6.74
C MET A 97 -5.65 -3.86 7.51
N ARG A 98 -6.81 -4.03 6.88
CA ARG A 98 -8.00 -4.69 7.47
C ARG A 98 -8.50 -4.00 8.74
N ARG A 99 -8.50 -2.68 8.76
CA ARG A 99 -9.03 -1.85 9.84
C ARG A 99 -9.95 -0.76 9.26
N PRO A 100 -11.24 -1.06 9.03
CA PRO A 100 -12.18 -0.14 8.36
C PRO A 100 -12.41 1.17 9.13
N ALA A 101 -12.14 1.18 10.44
CA ALA A 101 -12.24 2.40 11.26
C ALA A 101 -11.11 3.40 11.01
N ILE A 102 -10.01 2.95 10.37
CA ILE A 102 -8.87 3.83 10.02
C ILE A 102 -9.13 4.39 8.62
N ARG A 103 -9.41 5.69 8.58
CA ARG A 103 -9.89 6.40 7.39
C ARG A 103 -9.01 7.61 7.08
N PRO A 104 -7.88 7.43 6.39
CA PRO A 104 -6.97 8.53 6.05
C PRO A 104 -7.61 9.63 5.18
N GLU A 105 -8.64 9.30 4.40
CA GLU A 105 -9.42 10.26 3.63
C GLU A 105 -10.20 11.26 4.50
N SER A 106 -10.39 10.97 5.78
CA SER A 106 -11.07 11.85 6.75
C SER A 106 -10.11 12.71 7.57
N GLY A 107 -8.82 12.45 7.50
CA GLY A 107 -7.79 13.21 8.20
C GLY A 107 -6.45 12.51 8.21
N ARG A 108 -5.38 13.28 8.18
CA ARG A 108 -3.99 12.83 8.11
C ARG A 108 -3.29 13.02 9.44
N ALA A 109 -2.46 12.06 9.86
CA ALA A 109 -1.55 12.25 10.98
C ALA A 109 -0.45 13.28 10.63
N PRO A 110 0.14 13.98 11.64
CA PRO A 110 1.27 14.87 11.42
C PRO A 110 2.41 14.19 10.65
N ALA A 111 3.06 14.95 9.78
CA ALA A 111 4.21 14.49 9.02
C ALA A 111 5.44 15.32 9.35
N VAL A 112 6.63 14.71 9.25
CA VAL A 112 7.92 15.38 9.31
C VAL A 112 8.60 15.27 7.96
N ASP A 113 9.24 16.35 7.53
CA ASP A 113 10.06 16.36 6.32
C ASP A 113 11.42 15.66 6.53
N ALA A 114 12.11 15.37 5.44
CA ALA A 114 13.39 14.67 5.45
C ALA A 114 14.46 15.41 6.26
N ALA A 115 14.53 16.75 6.16
CA ALA A 115 15.53 17.57 6.85
C ALA A 115 15.28 17.59 8.37
N THR A 116 14.05 17.71 8.78
CA THR A 116 13.65 17.62 10.19
C THR A 116 13.95 16.25 10.76
N LEU A 117 13.57 15.17 10.05
CA LEU A 117 13.86 13.82 10.50
C LEU A 117 15.38 13.61 10.64
N ARG A 118 16.17 14.00 9.63
CA ARG A 118 17.64 13.92 9.71
C ARG A 118 18.18 14.59 10.96
N ARG A 119 17.78 15.83 11.21
CA ARG A 119 18.20 16.61 12.39
C ARG A 119 17.83 15.92 13.71
N TRP A 120 16.65 15.32 13.79
CA TRP A 120 16.21 14.58 14.96
C TRP A 120 17.00 13.30 15.19
N LEU A 121 17.33 12.58 14.12
CA LEU A 121 18.16 11.38 14.19
C LEU A 121 19.60 11.67 14.61
N GLU A 122 20.17 12.77 14.14
CA GLU A 122 21.53 13.23 14.53
C GLU A 122 21.59 13.58 16.02
N ARG A 123 20.49 14.10 16.60
CA ARG A 123 20.41 14.48 18.02
C ARG A 123 19.91 13.34 18.91
N GLY A 124 19.20 12.38 18.37
CA GLY A 124 18.50 11.34 19.11
C GLY A 124 17.19 11.79 19.75
N HIS A 125 16.78 13.05 19.58
CA HIS A 125 15.56 13.61 20.15
C HIS A 125 14.88 14.63 19.22
N ASP A 126 13.58 14.83 19.39
CA ASP A 126 12.79 15.85 18.70
C ASP A 126 13.07 17.27 19.22
N ASP A 127 12.34 18.26 18.72
CA ASP A 127 12.53 19.65 19.10
C ASP A 127 12.01 19.96 20.53
N ASP A 128 11.23 19.06 21.13
CA ASP A 128 10.76 19.12 22.53
C ASP A 128 11.61 18.27 23.49
N GLY A 129 12.69 17.66 23.00
CA GLY A 129 13.61 16.86 23.80
C GLY A 129 13.18 15.40 24.05
N ARG A 130 12.14 14.91 23.33
CA ARG A 130 11.71 13.52 23.45
C ARG A 130 12.58 12.61 22.59
N GLU A 131 12.90 11.43 23.09
CA GLU A 131 13.59 10.39 22.30
C GLU A 131 12.81 10.09 21.02
N VAL A 132 13.51 10.08 19.87
CA VAL A 132 12.92 9.77 18.58
C VAL A 132 13.10 8.29 18.26
N VAL A 133 12.00 7.63 17.97
CA VAL A 133 11.98 6.23 17.53
C VAL A 133 11.50 6.17 16.08
N LEU A 134 12.34 5.63 15.20
CA LEU A 134 11.93 5.28 13.85
C LEU A 134 11.25 3.92 13.84
N LEU A 135 10.09 3.84 13.17
CA LEU A 135 9.30 2.63 13.05
C LEU A 135 9.12 2.26 11.58
N ASP A 136 9.73 1.15 11.16
CA ASP A 136 9.55 0.60 9.82
C ASP A 136 8.21 -0.12 9.73
N THR A 137 7.35 0.29 8.80
CA THR A 137 6.04 -0.33 8.57
C THR A 137 6.03 -1.25 7.34
N ARG A 138 7.22 -1.56 6.80
CA ARG A 138 7.39 -2.43 5.65
C ARG A 138 7.41 -3.91 6.05
N ASN A 139 7.31 -4.74 5.02
CA ASN A 139 7.47 -6.18 5.20
C ASN A 139 8.95 -6.57 5.34
N ASP A 140 9.21 -7.73 5.89
CA ASP A 140 10.54 -8.26 6.19
C ASP A 140 11.44 -8.35 4.96
N TYR A 141 10.93 -8.81 3.82
CA TYR A 141 11.69 -8.88 2.56
C TYR A 141 12.14 -7.51 2.04
N GLU A 142 11.44 -6.42 2.40
CA GLU A 142 11.85 -5.05 2.07
C GLU A 142 12.95 -4.56 3.02
N THR A 143 12.81 -4.86 4.32
CA THR A 143 13.77 -4.41 5.35
C THR A 143 15.08 -5.15 5.28
N ASP A 144 15.10 -6.39 4.77
CA ASP A 144 16.32 -7.17 4.52
C ASP A 144 17.23 -6.54 3.46
N LEU A 145 16.66 -5.77 2.54
CA LEU A 145 17.42 -5.10 1.47
C LEU A 145 18.01 -3.77 1.94
N GLY A 146 17.36 -3.11 2.87
CA GLY A 146 17.87 -1.89 3.46
C GLY A 146 16.86 -1.19 4.34
N LYS A 147 17.36 -0.47 5.35
CA LYS A 147 16.54 0.25 6.34
C LYS A 147 17.33 1.37 7.01
N PHE A 148 16.66 2.24 7.72
CA PHE A 148 17.33 3.20 8.59
C PHE A 148 18.07 2.48 9.72
N ALA A 149 19.27 2.93 10.04
CA ALA A 149 19.99 2.49 11.21
C ALA A 149 19.13 2.72 12.46
N GLN A 150 19.11 1.75 13.38
CA GLN A 150 18.37 1.80 14.64
C GLN A 150 16.83 1.86 14.50
N ALA A 151 16.27 1.70 13.30
CA ALA A 151 14.83 1.58 13.15
C ALA A 151 14.28 0.33 13.84
N VAL A 152 13.13 0.47 14.48
CA VAL A 152 12.37 -0.67 14.97
C VAL A 152 11.76 -1.38 13.76
N ASP A 153 12.14 -2.63 13.59
CA ASP A 153 11.69 -3.52 12.53
C ASP A 153 10.99 -4.72 13.17
N TYR A 154 9.69 -4.83 12.98
CA TYR A 154 8.89 -5.91 13.54
C TYR A 154 8.92 -7.19 12.70
N ARG A 155 9.68 -7.21 11.61
CA ARG A 155 9.77 -8.38 10.72
C ARG A 155 8.38 -8.86 10.26
N LEU A 156 7.56 -7.92 9.81
CA LEU A 156 6.19 -8.20 9.37
C LEU A 156 6.22 -9.03 8.07
N ALA A 157 5.58 -10.17 8.03
CA ALA A 157 5.36 -10.89 6.78
C ALA A 157 4.34 -10.13 5.89
N SER A 158 3.39 -9.43 6.52
CA SER A 158 2.39 -8.60 5.84
C SER A 158 2.03 -7.37 6.68
N PHE A 159 1.76 -6.24 6.04
CA PHE A 159 1.29 -5.02 6.71
C PHE A 159 -0.03 -5.23 7.51
N THR A 160 -0.79 -6.27 7.20
CA THR A 160 -1.99 -6.64 7.95
C THR A 160 -1.69 -7.09 9.40
N GLU A 161 -0.45 -7.46 9.72
CA GLU A 161 -0.01 -7.85 11.05
C GLU A 161 0.32 -6.64 11.93
N PHE A 162 0.66 -5.49 11.32
CA PHE A 162 1.06 -4.27 12.01
C PHE A 162 0.11 -3.86 13.14
N PRO A 163 -1.22 -3.85 12.97
CA PRO A 163 -2.12 -3.41 14.02
C PRO A 163 -2.04 -4.22 15.32
N ALA A 164 -1.90 -5.54 15.22
CA ALA A 164 -1.80 -6.40 16.40
C ALA A 164 -0.42 -6.25 17.06
N THR A 165 0.63 -6.18 16.24
CA THR A 165 2.01 -6.09 16.71
C THR A 165 2.26 -4.79 17.47
N ILE A 166 1.84 -3.63 16.92
CA ILE A 166 2.05 -2.33 17.58
C ILE A 166 1.20 -2.20 18.85
N ALA A 167 -0.01 -2.78 18.87
CA ALA A 167 -0.86 -2.76 20.05
C ALA A 167 -0.23 -3.56 21.22
N ALA A 168 0.41 -4.69 20.93
CA ALA A 168 1.09 -5.52 21.93
C ALA A 168 2.34 -4.84 22.51
N ASP A 169 3.04 -4.02 21.72
CA ASP A 169 4.31 -3.37 22.12
C ASP A 169 4.13 -1.87 22.47
N ARG A 170 2.89 -1.44 22.67
CA ARG A 170 2.54 -0.02 22.85
C ARG A 170 3.36 0.67 23.94
N ALA A 171 3.54 0.03 25.09
CA ALA A 171 4.22 0.61 26.25
C ALA A 171 5.68 1.01 25.98
N ARG A 172 6.32 0.38 24.99
CA ARG A 172 7.68 0.72 24.54
C ARG A 172 7.85 2.17 24.10
N TYR A 173 6.75 2.78 23.66
CA TYR A 173 6.73 4.08 23.02
C TYR A 173 6.22 5.20 23.94
N ASP A 174 5.92 4.90 25.20
CA ASP A 174 5.42 5.88 26.15
C ASP A 174 6.44 7.04 26.32
N GLY A 175 5.98 8.27 26.15
CA GLY A 175 6.81 9.47 26.28
C GLY A 175 7.79 9.74 25.12
N LYS A 176 7.76 8.92 24.07
CA LYS A 176 8.65 9.07 22.92
C LYS A 176 7.93 9.69 21.72
N THR A 177 8.72 10.25 20.81
CA THR A 177 8.26 10.67 19.49
C THR A 177 8.48 9.54 18.50
N ILE A 178 7.40 9.11 17.85
CA ILE A 178 7.42 8.01 16.89
C ILE A 178 7.35 8.61 15.48
N VAL A 179 8.28 8.22 14.61
CA VAL A 179 8.22 8.54 13.18
C VAL A 179 8.11 7.24 12.40
N SER A 180 6.93 6.96 11.86
CA SER A 180 6.71 5.81 11.00
C SER A 180 7.15 6.11 9.57
N TYR A 181 7.72 5.10 8.89
CA TYR A 181 8.13 5.23 7.49
C TYR A 181 7.84 3.95 6.69
N CYS A 182 7.70 4.11 5.37
CA CYS A 182 7.72 3.04 4.38
C CYS A 182 8.30 3.57 3.07
N THR A 183 8.33 2.78 2.01
CA THR A 183 8.92 3.18 0.72
C THR A 183 8.38 4.52 0.21
N GLY A 184 7.07 4.67 0.06
CA GLY A 184 6.44 5.87 -0.51
C GLY A 184 5.54 6.67 0.42
N GLY A 185 5.34 6.23 1.69
CA GLY A 185 4.50 6.91 2.68
C GLY A 185 3.08 6.34 2.87
N ILE A 186 2.55 5.57 1.92
CA ILE A 186 1.15 5.12 1.93
C ILE A 186 0.76 4.28 3.16
N ARG A 187 1.63 3.34 3.60
CA ARG A 187 1.36 2.54 4.81
C ARG A 187 1.34 3.40 6.07
N CYS A 188 2.18 4.42 6.10
CA CYS A 188 2.31 5.30 7.26
C CYS A 188 1.06 6.13 7.53
N GLU A 189 0.30 6.50 6.49
CA GLU A 189 -0.98 7.19 6.66
C GLU A 189 -1.94 6.37 7.55
N LYS A 190 -2.07 5.07 7.29
CA LYS A 190 -2.89 4.18 8.10
C LYS A 190 -2.24 3.81 9.43
N ALA A 191 -0.93 3.55 9.43
CA ALA A 191 -0.19 3.16 10.63
C ALA A 191 -0.23 4.26 11.70
N ALA A 192 0.01 5.51 11.32
CA ALA A 192 0.01 6.63 12.25
C ALA A 192 -1.38 6.87 12.86
N LEU A 193 -2.44 6.86 12.05
CA LEU A 193 -3.81 6.98 12.55
C LEU A 193 -4.19 5.82 13.46
N HIS A 194 -3.75 4.59 13.14
CA HIS A 194 -3.99 3.45 14.01
C HIS A 194 -3.28 3.61 15.36
N MET A 195 -2.01 4.01 15.39
CA MET A 195 -1.29 4.28 16.63
C MET A 195 -1.97 5.37 17.45
N GLN A 196 -2.44 6.44 16.83
CA GLN A 196 -3.23 7.49 17.51
C GLN A 196 -4.54 6.95 18.08
N SER A 197 -5.24 6.05 17.36
CA SER A 197 -6.47 5.40 17.86
C SER A 197 -6.24 4.52 19.09
N LEU A 198 -5.00 4.02 19.28
CA LEU A 198 -4.56 3.31 20.49
C LEU A 198 -4.16 4.27 21.64
N GLY A 199 -4.30 5.60 21.45
CA GLY A 199 -3.93 6.62 22.43
C GLY A 199 -2.42 6.91 22.49
N MET A 200 -1.65 6.48 21.47
CA MET A 200 -0.23 6.83 21.36
C MET A 200 -0.11 8.30 20.97
N GLN A 201 0.74 9.04 21.69
CA GLN A 201 0.99 10.47 21.47
C GLN A 201 2.25 10.67 20.61
N HIS A 202 2.44 11.89 20.09
CA HIS A 202 3.64 12.28 19.33
C HIS A 202 3.96 11.30 18.16
N VAL A 203 2.90 10.88 17.45
CA VAL A 203 3.01 10.00 16.29
C VAL A 203 3.06 10.84 15.03
N TYR A 204 4.12 10.66 14.26
CA TYR A 204 4.39 11.31 12.98
C TYR A 204 4.62 10.26 11.90
N GLN A 205 4.54 10.70 10.66
CA GLN A 205 4.95 9.94 9.49
C GLN A 205 6.04 10.70 8.72
N LEU A 206 6.97 9.96 8.09
CA LEU A 206 7.96 10.57 7.20
C LEU A 206 7.27 10.98 5.90
N ASP A 207 7.27 12.29 5.61
CA ASP A 207 6.63 12.83 4.41
C ASP A 207 7.29 12.29 3.14
N GLY A 208 6.46 11.67 2.27
CA GLY A 208 6.94 11.05 1.04
C GLY A 208 7.74 9.75 1.22
N GLY A 209 7.97 9.30 2.47
CA GLY A 209 8.65 8.05 2.79
C GLY A 209 10.14 8.03 2.42
N ILE A 210 10.71 6.82 2.31
CA ILE A 210 12.14 6.61 2.01
C ILE A 210 12.53 7.28 0.68
N LEU A 211 11.72 7.16 -0.36
CA LEU A 211 12.07 7.70 -1.67
C LEU A 211 12.32 9.20 -1.62
N ARG A 212 11.44 9.97 -0.93
CA ARG A 212 11.64 11.42 -0.77
C ARG A 212 12.81 11.74 0.16
N TYR A 213 13.03 10.92 1.19
CA TYR A 213 14.17 11.10 2.08
C TYR A 213 15.49 10.96 1.32
N LEU A 214 15.64 9.93 0.48
CA LEU A 214 16.84 9.72 -0.35
C LEU A 214 17.01 10.80 -1.41
N GLU A 215 15.92 11.32 -1.97
CA GLU A 215 15.95 12.42 -2.94
C GLU A 215 16.44 13.74 -2.32
N GLN A 216 16.09 14.02 -1.06
CA GLN A 216 16.33 15.31 -0.41
C GLN A 216 17.52 15.32 0.56
N THR A 217 18.14 14.17 0.79
CA THR A 217 19.28 14.02 1.70
C THR A 217 20.42 13.26 1.01
N ASP A 218 21.56 13.21 1.69
CA ASP A 218 22.71 12.36 1.29
C ASP A 218 22.56 10.91 1.77
N ALA A 219 21.33 10.45 1.97
CA ALA A 219 20.98 9.15 2.54
C ALA A 219 21.54 8.91 3.97
N ALA A 220 21.77 9.98 4.74
CA ALA A 220 22.22 9.87 6.13
C ALA A 220 21.31 8.93 6.92
N HIS A 221 21.91 8.09 7.77
CA HIS A 221 21.25 7.07 8.58
C HIS A 221 20.58 5.93 7.80
N TRP A 222 20.57 5.95 6.46
CA TRP A 222 20.06 4.87 5.62
C TRP A 222 21.16 3.84 5.35
N GLN A 223 20.80 2.55 5.35
CA GLN A 223 21.70 1.44 5.05
C GLN A 223 21.08 0.52 4.00
N GLY A 224 21.86 0.13 2.99
CA GLY A 224 21.42 -0.77 1.93
C GLY A 224 20.61 -0.10 0.84
N GLU A 225 19.72 -0.86 0.22
CA GLU A 225 18.92 -0.50 -0.94
C GLU A 225 17.46 -0.28 -0.58
N CYS A 226 16.73 0.48 -1.38
CA CYS A 226 15.30 0.67 -1.20
C CYS A 226 14.52 -0.24 -2.16
N PHE A 227 13.71 -1.15 -1.61
CA PHE A 227 12.79 -1.94 -2.41
C PHE A 227 11.74 -1.06 -3.10
N VAL A 228 11.49 -1.32 -4.39
CA VAL A 228 10.45 -0.68 -5.20
C VAL A 228 9.54 -1.72 -5.84
N PHE A 229 8.24 -1.39 -5.95
CA PHE A 229 7.19 -2.32 -6.38
C PHE A 229 7.08 -2.42 -7.90
N ASP A 230 8.22 -2.61 -8.58
CA ASP A 230 8.29 -2.81 -10.03
C ASP A 230 9.44 -3.76 -10.42
N GLY A 231 9.62 -4.03 -11.70
CA GLY A 231 10.63 -4.97 -12.22
C GLY A 231 12.09 -4.58 -11.96
N ARG A 232 12.37 -3.42 -11.37
CA ARG A 232 13.71 -3.05 -10.88
C ARG A 232 14.06 -3.80 -9.61
N GLY A 233 13.06 -4.12 -8.77
CA GLY A 233 13.24 -4.76 -7.47
C GLY A 233 13.77 -3.80 -6.42
N THR A 234 14.94 -3.19 -6.65
CA THR A 234 15.58 -2.23 -5.73
C THR A 234 16.15 -1.02 -6.46
N VAL A 235 16.31 0.06 -5.72
CA VAL A 235 17.09 1.25 -6.12
C VAL A 235 18.12 1.56 -5.03
N ASN A 236 19.24 2.13 -5.45
CA ASN A 236 20.28 2.61 -4.53
C ASN A 236 19.88 3.95 -3.88
N SER A 237 20.77 4.51 -3.07
CA SER A 237 20.58 5.81 -2.40
C SER A 237 20.39 7.00 -3.35
N ASN A 238 20.80 6.89 -4.61
CA ASN A 238 20.57 7.89 -5.65
C ASN A 238 19.32 7.62 -6.49
N LEU A 239 18.46 6.72 -6.05
CA LEU A 239 17.23 6.27 -6.73
C LEU A 239 17.46 5.62 -8.11
N LEU A 240 18.69 5.17 -8.38
CA LEU A 240 19.05 4.46 -9.60
C LEU A 240 18.87 2.96 -9.43
N PRO A 241 18.37 2.24 -10.46
CA PRO A 241 18.32 0.79 -10.43
C PRO A 241 19.72 0.20 -10.40
N LEU A 242 19.87 -0.92 -9.69
CA LEU A 242 21.15 -1.64 -9.68
C LEU A 242 21.42 -2.31 -11.04
N PRO A 243 22.72 -2.47 -11.41
CA PRO A 243 23.14 -3.27 -12.55
C PRO A 243 22.60 -4.71 -12.48
N ARG A 244 22.25 -5.28 -13.61
CA ARG A 244 21.64 -6.64 -13.74
C ARG A 244 22.50 -7.79 -13.20
N GLY A 245 23.57 -7.61 -12.56
CA GLY A 245 24.41 -8.66 -11.93
C GLY A 245 24.49 -8.53 -10.41
N GLU A 246 24.14 -7.37 -9.86
CA GLU A 246 24.31 -7.02 -8.45
C GLU A 246 22.98 -7.05 -7.64
N ARG A 247 21.89 -7.41 -8.30
CA ARG A 247 20.58 -7.50 -7.63
C ARG A 247 20.60 -8.65 -6.62
N ALA A 248 20.70 -8.30 -5.35
CA ALA A 248 20.65 -9.26 -4.27
C ALA A 248 19.37 -10.10 -4.38
N GLY A 249 19.51 -11.37 -4.73
CA GLY A 249 18.65 -12.52 -4.45
C GLY A 249 17.12 -12.42 -4.60
N VAL A 250 16.56 -11.33 -5.13
CA VAL A 250 15.13 -11.20 -5.40
C VAL A 250 14.82 -11.98 -6.69
N ARG A 251 14.83 -13.30 -6.58
CA ARG A 251 14.23 -14.16 -7.58
C ARG A 251 12.74 -13.87 -7.58
N GLY A 252 12.22 -13.50 -8.73
CA GLY A 252 10.86 -13.35 -9.25
C GLY A 252 9.59 -13.51 -8.40
N HIS A 253 9.70 -13.75 -7.10
CA HIS A 253 8.56 -13.97 -6.22
C HIS A 253 7.87 -12.69 -5.76
N ALA A 254 8.59 -11.58 -5.55
CA ALA A 254 8.00 -10.38 -4.97
C ALA A 254 6.99 -9.64 -5.88
N CYS A 255 7.19 -9.66 -7.21
CA CYS A 255 6.24 -9.01 -8.13
C CYS A 255 5.00 -9.88 -8.39
N ASP A 256 5.13 -11.21 -8.32
CA ASP A 256 4.02 -12.14 -8.50
C ASP A 256 3.30 -12.44 -7.18
N GLU A 257 3.96 -12.40 -6.02
CA GLU A 257 3.33 -12.57 -4.70
C GLU A 257 2.49 -11.38 -4.27
N VAL A 258 2.92 -10.15 -4.51
CA VAL A 258 2.03 -8.97 -4.32
C VAL A 258 0.80 -9.08 -5.24
N ALA A 259 0.93 -9.74 -6.39
CA ALA A 259 -0.19 -10.09 -7.27
C ALA A 259 -0.95 -11.33 -6.79
N SER A 260 -0.32 -12.31 -6.13
CA SER A 260 -0.91 -13.59 -5.72
C SER A 260 -1.51 -13.55 -4.32
N GLU A 261 -0.92 -12.87 -3.34
CA GLU A 261 -1.59 -12.58 -2.06
C GLU A 261 -2.93 -11.85 -2.26
N GLN A 262 -3.00 -11.05 -3.32
CA GLN A 262 -4.22 -10.39 -3.75
C GLN A 262 -5.14 -11.24 -4.62
N ALA A 263 -4.67 -12.33 -5.24
CA ALA A 263 -5.47 -13.23 -6.06
C ALA A 263 -6.17 -14.34 -5.25
N SER A 264 -5.58 -14.81 -4.16
CA SER A 264 -6.15 -15.87 -3.30
C SER A 264 -7.38 -15.43 -2.48
N ILE A 265 -7.65 -14.12 -2.39
CA ILE A 265 -8.86 -13.58 -1.73
C ILE A 265 -10.06 -13.56 -2.69
N ASP A 266 -9.83 -13.55 -4.00
CA ASP A 266 -10.91 -13.51 -5.01
C ASP A 266 -11.52 -14.90 -5.30
N SER A 267 -10.88 -16.01 -4.90
CA SER A 267 -11.37 -17.36 -5.17
C SER A 267 -12.36 -17.93 -4.14
N SER A 268 -12.58 -17.27 -3.00
CA SER A 268 -13.49 -17.73 -1.95
C SER A 268 -14.90 -17.13 -2.00
N ALA A 269 -15.23 -16.32 -3.01
CA ALA A 269 -16.51 -15.63 -3.13
C ALA A 269 -17.37 -16.10 -4.33
N SER A 270 -17.22 -17.36 -4.80
CA SER A 270 -18.03 -17.89 -5.88
C SER A 270 -18.51 -19.30 -5.57
N THR A 271 -19.47 -19.43 -4.66
CA THR A 271 -20.40 -20.54 -4.63
C THR A 271 -21.79 -20.02 -4.23
N CYS A 272 -22.47 -19.47 -5.21
CA CYS A 272 -23.93 -19.34 -5.15
C CYS A 272 -24.49 -20.63 -5.78
N PRO A 273 -25.32 -21.44 -5.10
CA PRO A 273 -25.92 -22.61 -5.73
C PRO A 273 -27.01 -22.15 -6.69
N SER A 274 -26.89 -22.59 -7.93
CA SER A 274 -27.93 -22.46 -8.95
C SER A 274 -29.17 -23.29 -8.57
N PRO A 275 -30.38 -22.81 -8.87
CA PRO A 275 -31.60 -23.58 -8.63
C PRO A 275 -31.66 -24.73 -9.65
N GLN A 276 -31.71 -25.97 -9.14
CA GLN A 276 -31.97 -27.16 -9.94
C GLN A 276 -33.45 -27.24 -10.28
N SER A 277 -33.71 -27.33 -11.57
CA SER A 277 -34.97 -27.70 -12.18
C SER A 277 -35.36 -29.13 -11.83
N SER A 278 -36.62 -29.32 -11.47
CA SER A 278 -37.28 -30.63 -11.28
C SER A 278 -37.39 -31.43 -12.58
N PRO A 279 -37.42 -32.76 -12.49
CA PRO A 279 -38.32 -33.50 -13.34
C PRO A 279 -39.33 -34.38 -12.60
N HIS A 280 -40.41 -34.57 -13.29
CA HIS A 280 -41.65 -35.24 -13.01
C HIS A 280 -41.57 -36.75 -12.66
N ARG A 281 -42.67 -37.14 -11.94
CA ARG A 281 -43.45 -38.41 -11.97
C ARG A 281 -42.98 -39.59 -11.12
N GLY A 282 -43.95 -39.99 -10.26
CA GLY A 282 -44.46 -41.35 -10.27
C GLY A 282 -44.67 -41.96 -8.89
N GLU A 283 -45.95 -42.12 -8.59
CA GLU A 283 -46.68 -43.24 -7.95
C GLU A 283 -46.65 -43.47 -6.45
N LYS A 284 -47.86 -43.22 -5.91
CA LYS A 284 -48.80 -44.07 -5.10
C LYS A 284 -48.28 -44.77 -3.84
N ALA A 285 -48.96 -44.42 -2.79
CA ALA A 285 -49.93 -45.15 -2.00
C ALA A 285 -49.58 -45.49 -0.53
N LYS A 286 -50.61 -45.21 0.28
CA LYS A 286 -51.11 -45.78 1.53
C LYS A 286 -50.56 -45.21 2.85
N ALA A 287 -51.34 -44.36 3.47
CA ALA A 287 -52.32 -44.60 4.53
C ALA A 287 -51.77 -45.33 5.78
N THR A 288 -51.80 -44.67 6.92
CA THR A 288 -52.62 -45.00 8.11
C THR A 288 -52.08 -44.19 9.30
N SER A 289 -52.90 -43.25 9.79
CA SER A 289 -53.57 -43.20 11.06
C SER A 289 -52.78 -43.20 12.36
N ALA A 290 -53.12 -42.26 13.11
CA ALA A 290 -53.40 -42.16 14.56
C ALA A 290 -52.51 -41.15 15.27
N LEU A 291 -53.08 -40.05 15.64
CA LEU A 291 -53.86 -39.67 16.85
C LEU A 291 -52.95 -39.46 18.09
N LEU A 292 -53.04 -38.25 18.51
CA LEU A 292 -53.46 -37.77 19.83
C LEU A 292 -52.39 -37.46 20.90
N ASN A 293 -52.63 -36.28 21.39
CA ASN A 293 -52.58 -35.78 22.77
C ASN A 293 -51.21 -35.22 23.25
N MET A 294 -51.29 -33.97 23.52
CA MET A 294 -51.78 -33.15 24.67
C MET A 294 -50.64 -32.78 25.62
N VAL A 295 -50.47 -31.47 25.69
CA VAL A 295 -50.60 -30.61 26.90
C VAL A 295 -49.50 -30.70 27.99
N GLY A 296 -49.00 -29.54 28.28
CA GLY A 296 -48.82 -29.06 29.63
C GLY A 296 -47.38 -28.96 30.18
N THR A 297 -46.92 -27.95 30.37
CA THR A 297 -46.80 -26.86 31.33
C THR A 297 -45.64 -25.93 30.93
#